data_76ff04787649d26e6a6e15884edf79c1
#
_entry.id   76ff04787649d26e6a6e15884edf79c1
#
_cell.length_a   1.000
_cell.length_b   1.000
_cell.length_c   1.000
_cell.angle_alpha   90.00
_cell.angle_beta   90.00
_cell.angle_gamma   90.00
#
_symmetry.space_group_name_H-M   'P 1'
#
loop_
_entity.id
_entity.type
_entity.pdbx_description
1 polymer ?
#
loop_
_entity_poly.entity_id
_entity_poly.type
_entity_poly.pdbx_seq_one_letter_code
_entity_poly.pdbx_strand_id
1 'polypeptide(L)'
;MQVKIEFEEHIKGSFFNRPANPEPLMKELSLKALSAIQKNIEGGIKPDNAPLTKAVKQGNNTLRDSGRLRASLTARHSDTEAVVGTNVPYAHIHNPEDGRTETVIRPKNAKFLCLPAGHETRKLFRKYGWSPREVIAGLESKGFAVYRPYKRGGGERSNVIMAKEKGKEPFAVFVLKKSIKIPVRPFMFLPDEVIAAIEQRIGEYYEA
;
A
#
# COMPACT_ATOMS: atom_id res chain seq x y z
N MET A 1 -1.24 11.97 -4.75
CA MET A 1 -2.55 11.71 -4.10
C MET A 1 -2.58 12.45 -2.79
N GLN A 2 -3.65 13.18 -2.53
CA GLN A 2 -3.78 14.11 -1.41
C GLN A 2 -5.22 14.07 -0.89
N VAL A 3 -5.39 14.29 0.42
CA VAL A 3 -6.63 14.77 1.03
C VAL A 3 -6.41 16.24 1.34
N LYS A 4 -7.29 17.08 0.85
CA LYS A 4 -7.25 18.53 1.04
C LYS A 4 -8.46 18.94 1.87
N ILE A 5 -8.22 19.74 2.90
CA ILE A 5 -9.25 20.44 3.68
C ILE A 5 -9.17 21.89 3.24
N GLU A 6 -10.19 22.34 2.53
CA GLU A 6 -10.32 23.72 2.08
C GLU A 6 -11.41 24.41 2.87
N PHE A 7 -11.19 25.68 3.20
CA PHE A 7 -12.25 26.56 3.68
C PHE A 7 -12.90 27.21 2.48
N GLU A 8 -14.09 26.76 2.11
CA GLU A 8 -14.93 27.57 1.24
C GLU A 8 -15.75 28.52 2.10
N GLU A 9 -15.61 29.81 1.84
CA GLU A 9 -16.47 30.86 2.45
C GLU A 9 -17.91 30.74 1.94
N HIS A 10 -18.66 29.76 2.42
CA HIS A 10 -20.08 29.60 2.07
C HIS A 10 -21.01 30.39 3.01
N ILE A 11 -20.48 31.23 3.89
CA ILE A 11 -21.28 32.07 4.78
C ILE A 11 -21.33 33.51 4.24
N LYS A 12 -22.22 33.72 3.29
CA LYS A 12 -22.67 35.06 2.95
C LYS A 12 -23.48 35.59 4.13
N GLY A 13 -22.93 36.51 4.89
CA GLY A 13 -23.71 37.44 5.73
C GLY A 13 -23.61 37.38 7.25
N SER A 14 -22.58 36.84 7.86
CA SER A 14 -22.34 37.12 9.28
C SER A 14 -20.91 37.61 9.51
N PHE A 15 -20.80 38.60 10.39
CA PHE A 15 -19.55 39.23 10.80
C PHE A 15 -18.67 38.23 11.57
N PHE A 16 -18.02 37.31 10.87
CA PHE A 16 -16.95 36.55 11.49
C PHE A 16 -15.69 37.42 11.45
N ASN A 17 -15.22 37.79 12.63
CA ASN A 17 -13.87 38.30 12.81
C ASN A 17 -12.93 37.20 12.24
N ARG A 18 -12.40 37.43 11.04
CA ARG A 18 -11.38 36.60 10.48
C ARG A 18 -10.18 36.62 11.44
N PRO A 19 -9.80 35.52 12.06
CA PRO A 19 -8.67 35.56 12.98
C PRO A 19 -7.44 36.09 12.25
N ALA A 20 -6.67 36.90 12.92
CA ALA A 20 -5.51 37.60 12.34
C ALA A 20 -4.44 36.64 11.78
N ASN A 21 -4.42 35.39 12.23
CA ASN A 21 -3.50 34.39 11.77
C ASN A 21 -4.10 32.95 11.79
N PRO A 22 -4.67 32.44 10.71
CA PRO A 22 -5.23 31.09 10.65
C PRO A 22 -4.18 29.96 10.57
N GLU A 23 -2.91 30.27 10.34
CA GLU A 23 -1.84 29.27 10.18
C GLU A 23 -1.75 28.26 11.34
N PRO A 24 -1.84 28.64 12.63
CA PRO A 24 -1.78 27.67 13.74
C PRO A 24 -2.93 26.67 13.70
N LEU A 25 -4.15 27.11 13.35
CA LEU A 25 -5.30 26.23 13.18
C LEU A 25 -5.06 25.25 12.02
N MET A 26 -4.64 25.74 10.85
CA MET A 26 -4.37 24.90 9.69
C MET A 26 -3.29 23.85 9.98
N LYS A 27 -2.27 24.22 10.71
CA LYS A 27 -1.25 23.28 11.19
C LYS A 27 -1.85 22.18 12.06
N GLU A 28 -2.66 22.56 13.05
CA GLU A 28 -3.35 21.63 13.94
C GLU A 28 -4.24 20.66 13.15
N LEU A 29 -5.06 21.17 12.23
CA LEU A 29 -5.96 20.38 11.39
C LEU A 29 -5.20 19.43 10.47
N SER A 30 -4.10 19.87 9.87
CA SER A 30 -3.26 19.01 9.02
C SER A 30 -2.67 17.83 9.79
N LEU A 31 -2.22 18.04 11.03
CA LEU A 31 -1.69 16.99 11.89
C LEU A 31 -2.79 16.04 12.38
N LYS A 32 -3.98 16.55 12.67
CA LYS A 32 -5.15 15.74 13.04
C LYS A 32 -5.58 14.83 11.90
N ALA A 33 -5.64 15.37 10.67
CA ALA A 33 -5.91 14.60 9.45
C ALA A 33 -4.83 13.55 9.17
N LEU A 34 -3.55 13.91 9.31
CA LEU A 34 -2.44 12.98 9.16
C LEU A 34 -2.55 11.79 10.13
N SER A 35 -2.83 12.07 11.41
CA SER A 35 -3.01 11.04 12.44
C SER A 35 -4.17 10.10 12.11
N ALA A 36 -5.30 10.63 11.65
CA ALA A 36 -6.47 9.84 11.25
C ALA A 36 -6.15 8.90 10.08
N ILE A 37 -5.51 9.41 9.02
CA ILE A 37 -5.14 8.61 7.86
C ILE A 37 -4.11 7.53 8.22
N GLN A 38 -3.17 7.83 9.12
CA GLN A 38 -2.23 6.83 9.64
C GLN A 38 -2.94 5.72 10.41
N LYS A 39 -3.95 6.06 11.23
CA LYS A 39 -4.79 5.09 11.94
C LYS A 39 -5.61 4.20 10.99
N ASN A 40 -6.12 4.75 9.87
CA ASN A 40 -6.80 3.96 8.85
C ASN A 40 -5.89 2.83 8.32
N ILE A 41 -4.61 3.13 8.05
CA ILE A 41 -3.64 2.12 7.61
C ILE A 41 -3.34 1.10 8.72
N GLU A 42 -3.27 1.53 9.98
CA GLU A 42 -2.98 0.65 11.13
C GLU A 42 -4.13 -0.31 11.44
N GLY A 43 -5.36 0.17 11.35
CA GLY A 43 -6.56 -0.62 11.59
C GLY A 43 -6.79 -1.75 10.58
N GLY A 44 -6.14 -1.66 9.40
CA GLY A 44 -6.32 -2.58 8.29
C GLY A 44 -7.64 -2.34 7.55
N ILE A 45 -7.56 -2.34 6.23
CA ILE A 45 -8.69 -2.01 5.34
C ILE A 45 -9.09 -3.24 4.55
N LYS A 46 -10.39 -3.53 4.51
CA LYS A 46 -10.96 -4.62 3.69
C LYS A 46 -10.85 -4.29 2.19
N PRO A 47 -10.78 -5.31 1.32
CA PRO A 47 -10.74 -6.74 1.65
C PRO A 47 -9.36 -7.22 2.13
N ASP A 48 -9.36 -8.36 2.82
CA ASP A 48 -8.15 -8.97 3.37
C ASP A 48 -7.09 -9.30 2.31
N ASN A 49 -5.86 -9.52 2.76
CA ASN A 49 -4.78 -9.97 1.88
C ASN A 49 -5.06 -11.38 1.34
N ALA A 50 -4.77 -11.59 0.05
CA ALA A 50 -4.81 -12.91 -0.55
C ALA A 50 -3.82 -13.87 0.15
N PRO A 51 -4.08 -15.21 0.13
CA PRO A 51 -3.23 -16.18 0.82
C PRO A 51 -1.74 -16.10 0.46
N LEU A 52 -1.42 -15.92 -0.82
CA LEU A 52 -0.04 -15.74 -1.27
C LEU A 52 0.58 -14.47 -0.69
N THR A 53 -0.18 -13.38 -0.62
CA THR A 53 0.30 -12.14 -0.01
C THR A 53 0.58 -12.33 1.48
N LYS A 54 -0.30 -13.04 2.20
CA LYS A 54 -0.10 -13.39 3.61
C LYS A 54 1.16 -14.25 3.83
N ALA A 55 1.42 -15.20 2.93
CA ALA A 55 2.61 -16.07 2.99
C ALA A 55 3.93 -15.33 2.76
N VAL A 56 3.92 -14.26 1.97
CA VAL A 56 5.12 -13.47 1.63
C VAL A 56 5.38 -12.33 2.60
N LYS A 57 4.32 -11.79 3.19
CA LYS A 57 4.33 -10.57 3.99
C LYS A 57 4.69 -10.83 5.45
N GLN A 58 5.25 -9.83 6.11
CA GLN A 58 5.36 -9.82 7.58
C GLN A 58 4.11 -9.16 8.18
N GLY A 59 3.32 -9.94 8.93
CA GLY A 59 2.09 -9.46 9.57
C GLY A 59 0.84 -9.57 8.69
N ASN A 60 -0.32 -9.48 9.33
CA ASN A 60 -1.62 -9.78 8.72
C ASN A 60 -2.35 -8.53 8.18
N ASN A 61 -2.03 -7.33 8.68
CA ASN A 61 -2.75 -6.11 8.32
C ASN A 61 -2.56 -5.76 6.83
N THR A 62 -3.64 -5.36 6.19
CA THR A 62 -3.59 -4.80 4.83
C THR A 62 -2.80 -3.50 4.81
N LEU A 63 -2.19 -3.16 3.67
CA LEU A 63 -1.39 -1.94 3.46
C LEU A 63 -0.16 -1.77 4.39
N ARG A 64 0.02 -2.64 5.38
CA ARG A 64 1.16 -2.61 6.29
C ARG A 64 2.07 -3.82 6.05
N ASP A 65 3.32 -3.56 5.66
CA ASP A 65 4.40 -4.54 5.53
C ASP A 65 5.68 -3.98 6.17
N SER A 66 6.45 -3.16 5.47
CA SER A 66 7.62 -2.46 6.01
C SER A 66 7.28 -1.16 6.75
N GLY A 67 6.01 -0.74 6.74
CA GLY A 67 5.59 0.57 7.26
C GLY A 67 5.83 1.76 6.32
N ARG A 68 6.42 1.53 5.13
CA ARG A 68 6.79 2.60 4.20
C ARG A 68 5.61 3.49 3.80
N LEU A 69 4.43 2.93 3.53
CA LEU A 69 3.26 3.72 3.15
C LEU A 69 2.86 4.69 4.26
N ARG A 70 2.75 4.19 5.50
CA ARG A 70 2.42 5.02 6.66
C ARG A 70 3.47 6.10 6.90
N ALA A 71 4.75 5.76 6.83
CA ALA A 71 5.85 6.69 7.06
C ALA A 71 6.01 7.74 5.94
N SER A 72 5.46 7.48 4.75
CA SER A 72 5.52 8.41 3.63
C SER A 72 4.42 9.47 3.63
N LEU A 73 3.44 9.34 4.52
CA LEU A 73 2.40 10.34 4.68
C LEU A 73 3.00 11.61 5.30
N THR A 74 2.72 12.74 4.68
CA THR A 74 3.18 14.06 5.12
C THR A 74 2.01 15.04 5.18
N ALA A 75 2.01 15.91 6.18
CA ALA A 75 1.09 17.01 6.29
C ALA A 75 1.77 18.30 5.83
N ARG A 76 0.99 19.18 5.17
CA ARG A 76 1.36 20.54 4.81
C ARG A 76 0.19 21.46 5.12
N HIS A 77 0.44 22.71 5.37
CA HIS A 77 -0.57 23.71 5.62
C HIS A 77 -0.15 25.05 5.03
N SER A 78 -1.14 25.88 4.78
CA SER A 78 -1.04 27.30 4.49
C SER A 78 -2.09 28.03 5.33
N ASP A 79 -2.29 29.31 5.13
CA ASP A 79 -3.32 30.09 5.83
C ASP A 79 -4.75 29.66 5.50
N THR A 80 -4.94 28.97 4.37
CA THR A 80 -6.27 28.59 3.86
C THR A 80 -6.45 27.10 3.64
N GLU A 81 -5.37 26.31 3.73
CA GLU A 81 -5.39 24.89 3.35
C GLU A 81 -4.62 24.03 4.34
N ALA A 82 -5.18 22.87 4.66
CA ALA A 82 -4.50 21.78 5.31
C ALA A 82 -4.51 20.55 4.39
N VAL A 83 -3.34 20.04 4.04
CA VAL A 83 -3.19 18.97 3.04
C VAL A 83 -2.40 17.81 3.61
N VAL A 84 -2.90 16.58 3.43
CA VAL A 84 -2.16 15.35 3.72
C VAL A 84 -1.94 14.58 2.42
N GLY A 85 -0.72 14.15 2.18
CA GLY A 85 -0.38 13.44 0.95
C GLY A 85 0.72 12.42 1.11
N THR A 86 0.95 11.66 0.04
CA THR A 86 2.05 10.69 -0.07
C THR A 86 2.66 10.72 -1.47
N ASN A 87 3.97 10.54 -1.56
CA ASN A 87 4.71 10.43 -2.80
C ASN A 87 4.96 8.97 -3.23
N VAL A 88 4.42 7.99 -2.52
CA VAL A 88 4.62 6.58 -2.82
C VAL A 88 3.82 6.18 -4.06
N PRO A 89 4.46 5.73 -5.16
CA PRO A 89 3.78 5.49 -6.45
C PRO A 89 2.65 4.46 -6.38
N TYR A 90 2.78 3.43 -5.54
CA TYR A 90 1.74 2.38 -5.44
C TYR A 90 0.53 2.81 -4.60
N ALA A 91 0.54 3.97 -3.96
CA ALA A 91 -0.57 4.45 -3.15
C ALA A 91 -1.85 4.65 -3.99
N HIS A 92 -1.71 5.12 -5.25
CA HIS A 92 -2.83 5.33 -6.17
C HIS A 92 -3.56 4.03 -6.57
N ILE A 93 -2.92 2.86 -6.43
CA ILE A 93 -3.58 1.56 -6.66
C ILE A 93 -4.71 1.35 -5.65
N HIS A 94 -4.52 1.86 -4.43
CA HIS A 94 -5.47 1.69 -3.32
C HIS A 94 -6.41 2.87 -3.13
N ASN A 95 -6.10 4.02 -3.73
CA ASN A 95 -6.96 5.21 -3.75
C ASN A 95 -7.03 5.78 -5.17
N PRO A 96 -7.63 5.07 -6.13
CA PRO A 96 -7.74 5.58 -7.50
C PRO A 96 -8.76 6.72 -7.56
N GLU A 97 -8.46 7.72 -8.38
CA GLU A 97 -9.34 8.88 -8.64
C GLU A 97 -10.45 8.53 -9.66
N ASP A 98 -10.28 7.45 -10.43
CA ASP A 98 -11.18 7.03 -11.50
C ASP A 98 -12.32 6.09 -11.05
N GLY A 99 -12.50 5.90 -9.74
CA GLY A 99 -13.58 5.09 -9.18
C GLY A 99 -13.47 3.57 -9.39
N ARG A 100 -12.34 3.07 -9.95
CA ARG A 100 -12.16 1.61 -10.11
C ARG A 100 -12.15 0.91 -8.76
N THR A 101 -12.62 -0.33 -8.74
CA THR A 101 -12.65 -1.18 -7.55
C THR A 101 -11.46 -2.15 -7.46
N GLU A 102 -10.77 -2.38 -8.57
CA GLU A 102 -9.59 -3.26 -8.64
C GLU A 102 -8.59 -2.77 -9.69
N THR A 103 -7.32 -3.11 -9.49
CA THR A 103 -6.27 -2.95 -10.50
C THR A 103 -5.79 -4.31 -10.97
N VAL A 104 -5.81 -4.55 -12.28
CA VAL A 104 -5.31 -5.78 -12.88
C VAL A 104 -3.89 -5.58 -13.38
N ILE A 105 -2.95 -6.35 -12.83
CA ILE A 105 -1.55 -6.35 -13.29
C ILE A 105 -1.30 -7.56 -14.16
N ARG A 106 -0.72 -7.33 -15.34
CA ARG A 106 -0.28 -8.36 -16.29
C ARG A 106 1.20 -8.21 -16.59
N PRO A 107 1.90 -9.28 -16.98
CA PRO A 107 3.29 -9.16 -17.42
C PRO A 107 3.37 -8.33 -18.72
N LYS A 108 4.36 -7.42 -18.80
CA LYS A 108 4.59 -6.61 -20.00
C LYS A 108 5.40 -7.37 -21.07
N ASN A 109 6.55 -7.93 -20.67
CA ASN A 109 7.54 -8.55 -21.57
C ASN A 109 7.78 -10.02 -21.24
N ALA A 110 6.85 -10.68 -20.57
CA ALA A 110 6.97 -12.08 -20.16
C ALA A 110 5.63 -12.80 -20.28
N LYS A 111 5.66 -14.13 -20.31
CA LYS A 111 4.46 -14.97 -20.38
C LYS A 111 3.69 -15.02 -19.04
N PHE A 112 4.40 -14.80 -17.94
CA PHE A 112 3.86 -14.88 -16.58
C PHE A 112 4.47 -13.81 -15.68
N LEU A 113 3.70 -13.36 -14.69
CA LEU A 113 4.20 -12.71 -13.48
C LEU A 113 4.85 -13.78 -12.60
N CYS A 114 6.05 -13.48 -12.09
CA CYS A 114 6.80 -14.36 -11.22
C CYS A 114 6.76 -13.80 -9.81
N LEU A 115 5.93 -14.39 -8.96
CA LEU A 115 5.67 -13.93 -7.60
C LEU A 115 6.43 -14.79 -6.59
N PRO A 116 7.00 -14.21 -5.52
CA PRO A 116 7.58 -14.99 -4.43
C PRO A 116 6.57 -16.00 -3.88
N ALA A 117 7.01 -17.22 -3.63
CA ALA A 117 6.13 -18.25 -3.07
C ALA A 117 5.91 -18.10 -1.57
N GLY A 118 6.83 -17.43 -0.87
CA GLY A 118 6.77 -17.22 0.58
C GLY A 118 7.79 -16.20 1.08
N HIS A 119 7.82 -16.03 2.40
CA HIS A 119 8.73 -15.08 3.06
C HIS A 119 10.21 -15.40 2.81
N GLU A 120 10.58 -16.68 2.79
CA GLU A 120 11.96 -17.09 2.52
C GLU A 120 12.40 -16.70 1.11
N THR A 121 11.54 -16.86 0.11
CA THR A 121 11.85 -16.39 -1.26
C THR A 121 12.08 -14.87 -1.28
N ARG A 122 11.34 -14.12 -0.49
CA ARG A 122 11.54 -12.67 -0.37
C ARG A 122 12.93 -12.31 0.18
N LYS A 123 13.49 -13.11 1.09
CA LYS A 123 14.86 -12.93 1.56
C LYS A 123 15.89 -13.19 0.45
N LEU A 124 15.59 -14.11 -0.48
CA LEU A 124 16.47 -14.39 -1.61
C LEU A 124 16.64 -13.19 -2.54
N PHE A 125 15.60 -12.37 -2.73
CA PHE A 125 15.73 -11.11 -3.48
C PHE A 125 16.75 -10.16 -2.87
N ARG A 126 16.80 -10.05 -1.55
CA ARG A 126 17.81 -9.22 -0.86
C ARG A 126 19.23 -9.78 -1.02
N LYS A 127 19.35 -11.09 -1.17
CA LYS A 127 20.64 -11.79 -1.22
C LYS A 127 21.23 -11.85 -2.64
N TYR A 128 20.38 -12.09 -3.65
CA TYR A 128 20.83 -12.40 -5.01
C TYR A 128 20.47 -11.35 -6.05
N GLY A 129 19.62 -10.36 -5.73
CA GLY A 129 19.19 -9.30 -6.64
C GLY A 129 17.67 -9.18 -6.72
N TRP A 130 17.19 -8.16 -7.45
CA TRP A 130 15.79 -7.76 -7.46
C TRP A 130 14.96 -8.40 -8.58
N SER A 131 15.57 -9.22 -9.44
CA SER A 131 14.83 -9.92 -10.48
C SER A 131 14.73 -11.43 -10.17
N PRO A 132 13.65 -12.10 -10.61
CA PRO A 132 13.54 -13.57 -10.50
C PRO A 132 14.69 -14.32 -11.17
N ARG A 133 15.26 -13.77 -12.25
CA ARG A 133 16.39 -14.36 -12.96
C ARG A 133 17.66 -14.36 -12.11
N GLU A 134 17.95 -13.25 -11.43
CA GLU A 134 19.10 -13.14 -10.52
C GLU A 134 18.97 -14.08 -9.34
N VAL A 135 17.75 -14.22 -8.77
CA VAL A 135 17.50 -15.19 -7.69
C VAL A 135 17.73 -16.62 -8.18
N ILE A 136 17.23 -17.00 -9.36
CA ILE A 136 17.43 -18.32 -9.94
C ILE A 136 18.93 -18.59 -10.17
N ALA A 137 19.63 -17.68 -10.84
CA ALA A 137 21.06 -17.78 -11.09
C ALA A 137 21.87 -17.89 -9.78
N GLY A 138 21.48 -17.11 -8.77
CA GLY A 138 22.10 -17.16 -7.45
C GLY A 138 21.88 -18.48 -6.71
N LEU A 139 20.73 -19.11 -6.86
CA LEU A 139 20.47 -20.45 -6.33
C LEU A 139 21.27 -21.50 -7.07
N GLU A 140 21.28 -21.48 -8.40
CA GLU A 140 22.03 -22.41 -9.24
C GLU A 140 23.54 -22.34 -8.97
N SER A 141 24.10 -21.13 -8.79
CA SER A 141 25.51 -20.93 -8.40
C SER A 141 25.87 -21.55 -7.04
N LYS A 142 24.87 -21.81 -6.20
CA LYS A 142 25.04 -22.50 -4.91
C LYS A 142 24.72 -24.00 -4.96
N GLY A 143 24.54 -24.55 -6.16
CA GLY A 143 24.30 -25.98 -6.36
C GLY A 143 22.84 -26.42 -6.18
N PHE A 144 21.90 -25.49 -6.15
CA PHE A 144 20.48 -25.83 -6.16
C PHE A 144 20.04 -26.20 -7.58
N ALA A 145 19.31 -27.30 -7.73
CA ALA A 145 18.57 -27.59 -8.94
C ALA A 145 17.27 -26.75 -8.94
N VAL A 146 17.15 -25.80 -9.88
CA VAL A 146 15.94 -25.00 -10.05
C VAL A 146 15.14 -25.53 -11.24
N TYR A 147 13.88 -25.87 -11.01
CA TYR A 147 13.05 -26.52 -12.02
C TYR A 147 11.56 -26.16 -11.86
N ARG A 148 10.82 -26.41 -12.93
CA ARG A 148 9.38 -26.30 -12.97
C ARG A 148 8.78 -27.69 -13.13
N PRO A 149 8.20 -28.28 -12.06
CA PRO A 149 7.69 -29.66 -12.12
C PRO A 149 6.49 -29.79 -13.08
N TYR A 150 6.23 -31.00 -13.54
CA TYR A 150 5.00 -31.32 -14.23
C TYR A 150 3.84 -31.44 -13.24
N LYS A 151 2.63 -31.16 -13.70
CA LYS A 151 1.42 -31.42 -12.92
C LYS A 151 1.22 -32.93 -12.79
N ARG A 152 0.54 -33.34 -11.72
CA ARG A 152 0.16 -34.73 -11.50
C ARG A 152 -0.68 -35.20 -12.69
N GLY A 153 -0.27 -36.28 -13.37
CA GLY A 153 -0.90 -36.77 -14.60
C GLY A 153 -0.15 -36.44 -15.90
N GLY A 154 0.94 -35.68 -15.85
CA GLY A 154 1.80 -35.38 -17.02
C GLY A 154 1.24 -34.28 -17.95
N GLY A 155 1.99 -33.93 -18.98
CA GLY A 155 1.56 -33.03 -20.06
C GLY A 155 1.75 -31.54 -19.80
N GLU A 156 1.32 -30.99 -18.68
CA GLU A 156 1.49 -29.58 -18.35
C GLU A 156 2.49 -29.33 -17.20
N ARG A 157 3.29 -28.29 -17.35
CA ARG A 157 4.14 -27.82 -16.25
C ARG A 157 3.33 -27.08 -15.20
N SER A 158 3.67 -27.30 -13.92
CA SER A 158 3.01 -26.60 -12.82
C SER A 158 3.23 -25.08 -12.87
N ASN A 159 2.43 -24.33 -12.15
CA ASN A 159 2.58 -22.88 -12.02
C ASN A 159 3.56 -22.48 -10.90
N VAL A 160 4.40 -23.42 -10.45
CA VAL A 160 5.38 -23.20 -9.37
C VAL A 160 6.78 -23.50 -9.90
N ILE A 161 7.73 -22.65 -9.56
CA ILE A 161 9.16 -22.89 -9.72
C ILE A 161 9.67 -23.37 -8.37
N MET A 162 10.32 -24.54 -8.38
CA MET A 162 10.90 -25.21 -7.23
C MET A 162 12.42 -25.11 -7.25
N ALA A 163 13.03 -25.11 -6.07
CA ALA A 163 14.47 -25.32 -5.90
C ALA A 163 14.71 -26.51 -4.98
N LYS A 164 15.74 -27.29 -5.28
CA LYS A 164 16.15 -28.45 -4.50
C LYS A 164 17.66 -28.43 -4.30
N GLU A 165 18.08 -28.48 -3.06
CA GLU A 165 19.46 -28.74 -2.67
C GLU A 165 19.70 -30.25 -2.60
N LYS A 166 20.90 -30.71 -2.96
CA LYS A 166 21.25 -32.15 -2.90
C LYS A 166 21.02 -32.68 -1.48
N GLY A 167 20.26 -33.78 -1.38
CA GLY A 167 19.96 -34.44 -0.10
C GLY A 167 18.85 -33.75 0.75
N LYS A 168 18.22 -32.66 0.26
CA LYS A 168 17.15 -31.98 0.97
C LYS A 168 15.83 -31.99 0.20
N GLU A 169 14.73 -31.76 0.89
CA GLU A 169 13.41 -31.61 0.28
C GLU A 169 13.32 -30.35 -0.60
N PRO A 170 12.61 -30.42 -1.73
CA PRO A 170 12.41 -29.26 -2.58
C PRO A 170 11.46 -28.24 -1.94
N PHE A 171 11.72 -26.96 -2.19
CA PHE A 171 10.85 -25.89 -1.74
C PHE A 171 10.40 -24.99 -2.90
N ALA A 172 9.23 -24.36 -2.75
CA ALA A 172 8.69 -23.44 -3.74
C ALA A 172 9.44 -22.10 -3.67
N VAL A 173 9.95 -21.65 -4.80
CA VAL A 173 10.63 -20.34 -4.93
C VAL A 173 9.67 -19.31 -5.50
N PHE A 174 9.00 -19.61 -6.60
CA PHE A 174 8.11 -18.68 -7.26
C PHE A 174 6.78 -19.33 -7.64
N VAL A 175 5.73 -18.49 -7.65
CA VAL A 175 4.42 -18.81 -8.23
C VAL A 175 4.22 -17.98 -9.49
N LEU A 176 3.87 -18.65 -10.58
CA LEU A 176 3.62 -18.04 -11.88
C LEU A 176 2.13 -17.72 -12.05
N LYS A 177 1.81 -16.47 -12.41
CA LYS A 177 0.45 -16.01 -12.67
C LYS A 177 0.37 -15.28 -14.01
N LYS A 178 -0.70 -15.50 -14.78
CA LYS A 178 -0.96 -14.74 -16.01
C LYS A 178 -1.39 -13.30 -15.72
N SER A 179 -2.06 -13.11 -14.60
CA SER A 179 -2.45 -11.78 -14.08
C SER A 179 -2.67 -11.87 -12.58
N ILE A 180 -2.62 -10.74 -11.91
CA ILE A 180 -3.08 -10.56 -10.54
C ILE A 180 -4.08 -9.40 -10.47
N LYS A 181 -5.05 -9.53 -9.59
CA LYS A 181 -6.02 -8.50 -9.25
C LYS A 181 -5.70 -7.95 -7.87
N ILE A 182 -5.52 -6.65 -7.79
CA ILE A 182 -5.30 -5.94 -6.53
C ILE A 182 -6.57 -5.16 -6.24
N PRO A 183 -7.32 -5.53 -5.20
CA PRO A 183 -8.50 -4.78 -4.82
C PRO A 183 -8.11 -3.41 -4.26
N VAL A 184 -8.94 -2.43 -4.54
CA VAL A 184 -8.82 -1.10 -3.95
C VAL A 184 -9.07 -1.19 -2.44
N ARG A 185 -8.31 -0.41 -1.68
CA ARG A 185 -8.42 -0.29 -0.22
C ARG A 185 -8.24 1.18 0.14
N PRO A 186 -9.30 1.99 0.05
CA PRO A 186 -9.21 3.42 0.32
C PRO A 186 -8.70 3.65 1.74
N PHE A 187 -7.65 4.42 1.87
CA PHE A 187 -7.08 4.79 3.17
C PHE A 187 -6.98 6.31 3.36
N MET A 188 -7.05 7.06 2.25
CA MET A 188 -7.01 8.52 2.25
C MET A 188 -8.42 9.08 2.44
N PHE A 189 -8.99 8.86 3.60
CA PHE A 189 -10.28 9.45 4.01
C PHE A 189 -10.21 9.88 5.47
N LEU A 190 -11.09 10.80 5.84
CA LEU A 190 -11.30 11.19 7.23
C LEU A 190 -12.57 10.50 7.74
N PRO A 191 -12.53 9.77 8.86
CA PRO A 191 -13.71 9.24 9.52
C PRO A 191 -14.64 10.39 9.97
N ASP A 192 -15.95 10.15 10.00
CA ASP A 192 -16.96 11.16 10.36
C ASP A 192 -16.70 11.79 11.74
N GLU A 193 -16.23 11.01 12.70
CA GLU A 193 -15.83 11.49 14.02
C GLU A 193 -14.66 12.48 13.98
N VAL A 194 -13.75 12.32 13.02
CA VAL A 194 -12.62 13.24 12.83
C VAL A 194 -13.08 14.49 12.12
N ILE A 195 -14.00 14.36 11.16
CA ILE A 195 -14.62 15.50 10.46
C ILE A 195 -15.35 16.37 11.49
N ALA A 196 -16.24 15.79 12.30
CA ALA A 196 -16.97 16.51 13.35
C ALA A 196 -16.03 17.22 14.35
N ALA A 197 -14.94 16.55 14.74
CA ALA A 197 -13.95 17.14 15.63
C ALA A 197 -13.09 18.25 14.97
N ILE A 198 -12.98 18.25 13.65
CA ILE A 198 -12.36 19.33 12.87
C ILE A 198 -13.34 20.54 12.80
N GLU A 199 -14.59 20.28 12.47
CA GLU A 199 -15.64 21.31 12.40
C GLU A 199 -15.85 22.02 13.74
N GLN A 200 -15.92 21.24 14.83
CA GLN A 200 -15.98 21.81 16.19
C GLN A 200 -14.78 22.73 16.47
N ARG A 201 -13.57 22.26 16.17
CA ARG A 201 -12.35 23.04 16.43
C ARG A 201 -12.28 24.31 15.61
N ILE A 202 -12.81 24.28 14.40
CA ILE A 202 -12.99 25.47 13.55
C ILE A 202 -13.97 26.45 14.21
N GLY A 203 -15.14 25.98 14.65
CA GLY A 203 -16.12 26.81 15.36
C GLY A 203 -15.52 27.48 16.58
N GLU A 204 -14.86 26.74 17.46
CA GLU A 204 -14.18 27.27 18.65
C GLU A 204 -13.14 28.37 18.32
N TYR A 205 -12.47 28.25 17.18
CA TYR A 205 -11.43 29.19 16.76
C TYR A 205 -12.03 30.52 16.26
N TYR A 206 -13.22 30.47 15.66
CA TYR A 206 -13.90 31.67 15.18
C TYR A 206 -14.77 32.36 16.24
N GLU A 207 -15.12 31.65 17.32
CA GLU A 207 -15.87 32.20 18.46
C GLU A 207 -14.96 32.81 19.55
N ALA A 208 -13.66 32.53 19.52
CA ALA A 208 -12.68 33.05 20.48
C ALA A 208 -12.09 34.40 20.05
#